data_f245182787dbd675d35281a657b0096c
#
_entry.id   f245182787dbd675d35281a657b0096c
#
_cell.length_a   1.000
_cell.length_b   1.000
_cell.length_c   1.000
_cell.angle_alpha   90.00
_cell.angle_beta   90.00
_cell.angle_gamma   90.00
#
_symmetry.space_group_name_H-M   'P 1'
#
loop_
_entity.id
_entity.type
_entity.pdbx_description
1 polymer ?
#
loop_
_entity_poly.entity_id
_entity_poly.type
_entity_poly.pdbx_seq_one_letter_code
_entity_poly.pdbx_strand_id
1 'polypeptide(L)'
;MKKILLTVLLPLVLFLSPVAQSKITYVDKQVVGIGENVKMALRDALREAISQVNGVTQETNSVIQTIEKSISDNQGDENYSSTNFQELIKEKSKGSVKSYEIIREGKNVDGQYEVEIKATIAKFDLSQSAKRKRIAILPFRQTIENSSI
;
A
#
# COMPACT_ATOMS: atom_id res chain seq x y z
N MET A 1 57.11 -11.13 13.33
CA MET A 1 56.20 -10.02 12.98
C MET A 1 55.02 -10.42 12.06
N LYS A 2 54.99 -11.62 11.45
CA LYS A 2 53.89 -12.05 10.56
C LYS A 2 52.66 -12.65 11.27
N LYS A 3 52.76 -13.02 12.54
CA LYS A 3 51.64 -13.69 13.27
C LYS A 3 50.65 -12.73 13.94
N ILE A 4 51.02 -11.47 14.15
CA ILE A 4 50.14 -10.49 14.80
C ILE A 4 49.15 -9.87 13.79
N LEU A 5 49.46 -9.82 12.48
CA LEU A 5 48.61 -9.24 11.46
C LEU A 5 47.36 -10.13 11.17
N LEU A 6 47.49 -11.44 11.37
CA LEU A 6 46.38 -12.38 11.11
C LEU A 6 45.29 -12.34 12.19
N THR A 7 45.66 -11.98 13.42
CA THR A 7 44.75 -11.96 14.57
C THR A 7 43.86 -10.72 14.61
N VAL A 8 44.24 -9.63 13.95
CA VAL A 8 43.46 -8.39 13.89
C VAL A 8 42.42 -8.39 12.76
N LEU A 9 42.62 -9.22 11.72
CA LEU A 9 41.71 -9.28 10.59
C LEU A 9 40.46 -10.16 10.85
N LEU A 10 40.55 -11.11 11.79
CA LEU A 10 39.46 -12.05 12.08
C LEU A 10 38.22 -11.42 12.75
N PRO A 11 38.32 -10.44 13.67
CA PRO A 11 37.13 -9.86 14.31
C PRO A 11 36.36 -8.88 13.44
N LEU A 12 36.92 -8.39 12.32
CA LEU A 12 36.26 -7.40 11.45
C LEU A 12 35.13 -8.02 10.57
N VAL A 13 35.15 -9.32 10.37
CA VAL A 13 34.16 -10.02 9.51
C VAL A 13 32.83 -10.29 10.23
N LEU A 14 32.77 -10.20 11.58
CA LEU A 14 31.60 -10.53 12.38
C LEU A 14 30.53 -9.45 12.45
N PHE A 15 30.73 -8.26 11.86
CA PHE A 15 29.77 -7.16 11.90
C PHE A 15 28.93 -6.97 10.62
N LEU A 16 29.03 -7.86 9.62
CA LEU A 16 28.06 -7.85 8.52
C LEU A 16 26.76 -8.52 8.97
N SER A 17 25.95 -7.78 9.73
CA SER A 17 24.58 -8.18 9.99
C SER A 17 23.82 -8.17 8.65
N PRO A 18 23.18 -9.27 8.24
CA PRO A 18 22.35 -9.25 7.04
C PRO A 18 21.21 -8.29 7.27
N VAL A 19 21.19 -7.19 6.52
CA VAL A 19 20.02 -6.32 6.46
C VAL A 19 18.90 -7.16 5.87
N ALA A 20 17.90 -7.46 6.68
CA ALA A 20 16.71 -8.18 6.24
C ALA A 20 15.99 -7.31 5.21
N GLN A 21 16.20 -7.59 3.93
CA GLN A 21 15.46 -6.96 2.84
C GLN A 21 14.00 -7.44 2.92
N SER A 22 13.07 -6.53 3.09
CA SER A 22 11.65 -6.82 2.97
C SER A 22 11.37 -7.24 1.53
N LYS A 23 10.96 -8.49 1.35
CA LYS A 23 10.61 -9.02 0.02
C LYS A 23 9.23 -8.50 -0.35
N ILE A 24 9.16 -7.66 -1.37
CA ILE A 24 7.89 -7.23 -1.96
C ILE A 24 7.41 -8.37 -2.88
N THR A 25 6.23 -8.90 -2.60
CA THR A 25 5.56 -9.89 -3.46
C THR A 25 4.46 -9.18 -4.25
N TYR A 26 4.33 -9.50 -5.54
CA TYR A 26 3.28 -8.96 -6.39
C TYR A 26 2.17 -9.98 -6.59
N VAL A 27 0.92 -9.54 -6.54
CA VAL A 27 -0.28 -10.37 -6.70
C VAL A 27 -1.15 -9.75 -7.80
N ASP A 28 -1.53 -10.57 -8.78
CA ASP A 28 -2.49 -10.16 -9.80
C ASP A 28 -3.91 -10.31 -9.26
N LYS A 29 -4.72 -9.27 -9.50
CA LYS A 29 -6.14 -9.23 -9.17
C LYS A 29 -6.94 -8.76 -10.37
N GLN A 30 -8.04 -9.45 -10.62
CA GLN A 30 -9.06 -9.04 -11.57
C GLN A 30 -10.28 -8.59 -10.77
N VAL A 31 -10.68 -7.36 -10.99
CA VAL A 31 -11.73 -6.69 -10.21
C VAL A 31 -12.56 -5.81 -11.12
N VAL A 32 -13.78 -5.55 -10.69
CA VAL A 32 -14.72 -4.66 -11.35
C VAL A 32 -14.96 -3.47 -10.44
N GLY A 33 -14.93 -2.27 -11.03
CA GLY A 33 -15.31 -1.04 -10.34
C GLY A 33 -16.52 -0.41 -11.04
N ILE A 34 -17.31 0.32 -10.28
CA ILE A 34 -18.54 0.97 -10.72
C ILE A 34 -18.46 2.48 -10.40
N GLY A 35 -18.97 3.31 -11.31
CA GLY A 35 -18.99 4.75 -11.12
C GLY A 35 -19.92 5.49 -12.06
N GLU A 36 -20.09 6.78 -11.83
CA GLU A 36 -20.89 7.65 -12.70
C GLU A 36 -20.24 7.91 -14.07
N ASN A 37 -18.93 7.70 -14.13
CA ASN A 37 -18.13 7.77 -15.36
C ASN A 37 -16.97 6.78 -15.28
N VAL A 38 -16.28 6.56 -16.41
CA VAL A 38 -15.14 5.62 -16.52
C VAL A 38 -14.06 5.90 -15.49
N LYS A 39 -13.74 7.17 -15.27
CA LYS A 39 -12.75 7.63 -14.30
C LYS A 39 -13.08 7.19 -12.87
N MET A 40 -14.34 7.34 -12.46
CA MET A 40 -14.81 6.91 -11.14
C MET A 40 -14.87 5.39 -11.02
N ALA A 41 -15.29 4.69 -12.07
CA ALA A 41 -15.29 3.23 -12.11
C ALA A 41 -13.86 2.67 -12.01
N LEU A 42 -12.90 3.23 -12.74
CA LEU A 42 -11.48 2.83 -12.63
C LEU A 42 -10.92 3.08 -11.22
N ARG A 43 -11.24 4.23 -10.62
CA ARG A 43 -10.82 4.55 -9.25
C ARG A 43 -11.36 3.52 -8.26
N ASP A 44 -12.63 3.14 -8.39
CA ASP A 44 -13.27 2.14 -7.57
C ASP A 44 -12.63 0.75 -7.74
N ALA A 45 -12.35 0.35 -8.98
CA ALA A 45 -11.64 -0.89 -9.28
C ALA A 45 -10.22 -0.94 -8.66
N LEU A 46 -9.45 0.14 -8.78
CA LEU A 46 -8.11 0.20 -8.17
C LEU A 46 -8.16 0.13 -6.64
N ARG A 47 -9.15 0.81 -6.02
CA ARG A 47 -9.38 0.73 -4.57
C ARG A 47 -9.67 -0.69 -4.14
N GLU A 48 -10.57 -1.37 -4.86
CA GLU A 48 -10.94 -2.75 -4.57
C GLU A 48 -9.73 -3.70 -4.72
N ALA A 49 -8.95 -3.58 -5.79
CA ALA A 49 -7.74 -4.39 -6.01
C ALA A 49 -6.74 -4.24 -4.86
N ILE A 50 -6.46 -3.01 -4.42
CA ILE A 50 -5.53 -2.74 -3.32
C ILE A 50 -6.07 -3.31 -2.00
N SER A 51 -7.35 -3.11 -1.73
CA SER A 51 -8.02 -3.57 -0.49
C SER A 51 -8.04 -5.10 -0.39
N GLN A 52 -8.26 -5.80 -1.50
CA GLN A 52 -8.24 -7.27 -1.54
C GLN A 52 -6.87 -7.86 -1.25
N VAL A 53 -5.78 -7.18 -1.63
CA VAL A 53 -4.41 -7.69 -1.45
C VAL A 53 -3.85 -7.33 -0.08
N ASN A 54 -4.04 -6.09 0.37
CA ASN A 54 -3.40 -5.53 1.55
C ASN A 54 -4.34 -5.35 2.75
N GLY A 55 -5.64 -5.61 2.57
CA GLY A 55 -6.66 -5.32 3.57
C GLY A 55 -6.93 -3.82 3.71
N VAL A 56 -7.85 -3.46 4.59
CA VAL A 56 -8.22 -2.07 4.89
C VAL A 56 -7.43 -1.63 6.11
N THR A 57 -6.26 -1.04 5.90
CA THR A 57 -5.39 -0.46 6.94
C THR A 57 -5.30 1.06 6.76
N GLN A 58 -4.72 1.76 7.73
CA GLN A 58 -4.49 3.20 7.61
C GLN A 58 -3.55 3.52 6.44
N GLU A 59 -2.51 2.72 6.27
CA GLU A 59 -1.55 2.85 5.16
C GLU A 59 -2.25 2.63 3.81
N THR A 60 -3.06 1.58 3.69
CA THR A 60 -3.84 1.26 2.50
C THR A 60 -4.79 2.40 2.14
N ASN A 61 -5.51 2.93 3.13
CA ASN A 61 -6.42 4.05 2.93
C ASN A 61 -5.70 5.32 2.47
N SER A 62 -4.51 5.60 3.03
CA SER A 62 -3.70 6.75 2.61
C SER A 62 -3.26 6.64 1.15
N VAL A 63 -2.85 5.45 0.70
CA VAL A 63 -2.50 5.19 -0.70
C VAL A 63 -3.71 5.37 -1.61
N ILE A 64 -4.85 4.80 -1.24
CA ILE A 64 -6.11 4.91 -1.99
C ILE A 64 -6.50 6.38 -2.15
N GLN A 65 -6.52 7.16 -1.08
CA GLN A 65 -6.84 8.60 -1.13
C GLN A 65 -5.90 9.38 -2.06
N THR A 66 -4.61 9.04 -2.06
CA THR A 66 -3.64 9.70 -2.94
C THR A 66 -3.92 9.39 -4.41
N ILE A 67 -4.26 8.13 -4.73
CA ILE A 67 -4.66 7.71 -6.08
C ILE A 67 -5.96 8.42 -6.50
N GLU A 68 -6.97 8.39 -5.65
CA GLU A 68 -8.27 9.01 -5.89
C GLU A 68 -8.14 10.51 -6.19
N LYS A 69 -7.35 11.23 -5.39
CA LYS A 69 -7.05 12.63 -5.63
C LYS A 69 -6.34 12.84 -6.97
N SER A 70 -5.32 12.05 -7.26
CA SER A 70 -4.56 12.18 -8.51
C SER A 70 -5.41 11.92 -9.75
N ILE A 71 -6.32 10.95 -9.68
CA ILE A 71 -7.27 10.67 -10.74
C ILE A 71 -8.26 11.84 -10.87
N SER A 72 -8.73 12.42 -9.77
CA SER A 72 -9.68 13.54 -9.77
C SER A 72 -9.07 14.83 -10.33
N ASP A 73 -7.82 15.11 -9.98
CA ASP A 73 -7.11 16.32 -10.38
C ASP A 73 -6.63 16.27 -11.85
N ASN A 74 -6.53 15.07 -12.44
CA ASN A 74 -6.12 14.90 -13.83
C ASN A 74 -7.30 15.20 -14.77
N GLN A 75 -7.38 16.44 -15.25
CA GLN A 75 -8.46 16.92 -16.13
C GLN A 75 -8.16 16.78 -17.62
N GLY A 76 -6.95 16.37 -18.00
CA GLY A 76 -6.48 16.49 -19.39
C GLY A 76 -6.28 15.17 -20.13
N ASP A 77 -6.28 14.03 -19.47
CA ASP A 77 -6.02 12.74 -20.11
C ASP A 77 -7.22 11.78 -19.89
N GLU A 78 -8.05 11.65 -20.92
CA GLU A 78 -9.16 10.67 -20.92
C GLU A 78 -8.69 9.25 -21.28
N ASN A 79 -7.43 9.10 -21.67
CA ASN A 79 -6.87 7.79 -22.00
C ASN A 79 -6.25 7.12 -20.76
N TYR A 80 -7.09 6.50 -19.95
CA TYR A 80 -6.71 5.80 -18.72
C TYR A 80 -5.84 4.55 -18.93
N SER A 81 -5.72 4.09 -20.17
CA SER A 81 -4.81 3.00 -20.57
C SER A 81 -3.45 3.50 -21.02
N SER A 82 -3.24 4.83 -21.13
CA SER A 82 -1.97 5.40 -21.56
C SER A 82 -0.83 5.07 -20.58
N THR A 83 0.37 4.94 -21.12
CA THR A 83 1.58 4.70 -20.31
C THR A 83 1.79 5.82 -19.29
N ASN A 84 1.56 7.07 -19.69
CA ASN A 84 1.70 8.23 -18.82
C ASN A 84 0.76 8.16 -17.61
N PHE A 85 -0.49 7.77 -17.83
CA PHE A 85 -1.46 7.63 -16.76
C PHE A 85 -1.13 6.45 -15.84
N GLN A 86 -0.67 5.34 -16.39
CA GLN A 86 -0.22 4.19 -15.60
C GLN A 86 1.01 4.53 -14.73
N GLU A 87 1.97 5.28 -15.27
CA GLU A 87 3.12 5.77 -14.49
C GLU A 87 2.70 6.72 -13.38
N LEU A 88 1.74 7.61 -13.63
CA LEU A 88 1.15 8.47 -12.61
C LEU A 88 0.55 7.64 -11.47
N ILE A 89 -0.27 6.64 -11.77
CA ILE A 89 -0.87 5.77 -10.76
C ILE A 89 0.20 5.01 -9.97
N LYS A 90 1.21 4.47 -10.65
CA LYS A 90 2.33 3.79 -10.01
C LYS A 90 3.10 4.70 -9.04
N GLU A 91 3.40 5.93 -9.46
CA GLU A 91 4.08 6.93 -8.63
C GLU A 91 3.23 7.29 -7.41
N LYS A 92 1.97 7.68 -7.64
CA LYS A 92 1.05 8.14 -6.57
C LYS A 92 0.66 7.03 -5.61
N SER A 93 0.64 5.78 -6.08
CA SER A 93 0.44 4.61 -5.21
C SER A 93 1.68 4.23 -4.40
N LYS A 94 2.80 4.95 -4.55
CA LYS A 94 4.09 4.61 -3.93
C LYS A 94 4.52 3.16 -4.24
N GLY A 95 4.23 2.69 -5.44
CA GLY A 95 4.51 1.33 -5.90
C GLY A 95 3.55 0.25 -5.38
N SER A 96 2.47 0.61 -4.68
CA SER A 96 1.41 -0.35 -4.32
C SER A 96 0.70 -0.91 -5.54
N VAL A 97 0.51 -0.09 -6.59
CA VAL A 97 0.08 -0.54 -7.91
C VAL A 97 1.30 -0.58 -8.82
N LYS A 98 1.69 -1.77 -9.26
CA LYS A 98 2.78 -1.95 -10.22
C LYS A 98 2.34 -1.63 -11.64
N SER A 99 1.18 -2.14 -12.04
CA SER A 99 0.55 -1.95 -13.34
C SER A 99 -0.92 -2.32 -13.26
N TYR A 100 -1.70 -1.88 -14.23
CA TYR A 100 -3.05 -2.38 -14.47
C TYR A 100 -3.37 -2.37 -15.97
N GLU A 101 -4.34 -3.18 -16.37
CA GLU A 101 -4.88 -3.27 -17.72
C GLU A 101 -6.41 -3.23 -17.64
N ILE A 102 -7.05 -2.42 -18.50
CA ILE A 102 -8.48 -2.40 -18.62
C ILE A 102 -8.90 -3.55 -19.56
N ILE A 103 -9.62 -4.54 -19.03
CA ILE A 103 -10.08 -5.70 -19.77
C ILE A 103 -11.40 -5.37 -20.48
N ARG A 104 -12.30 -4.67 -19.78
CA ARG A 104 -13.61 -4.33 -20.27
C ARG A 104 -14.08 -3.00 -19.69
N GLU A 105 -14.75 -2.24 -20.54
CA GLU A 105 -15.39 -1.00 -20.20
C GLU A 105 -16.79 -0.97 -20.78
N GLY A 106 -17.78 -0.52 -20.03
CA GLY A 106 -19.16 -0.46 -20.49
C GLY A 106 -20.10 0.18 -19.50
N LYS A 107 -21.39 0.11 -19.77
CA LYS A 107 -22.44 0.49 -18.82
C LYS A 107 -23.17 -0.75 -18.36
N ASN A 108 -23.47 -0.79 -17.07
CA ASN A 108 -24.31 -1.81 -16.47
C ASN A 108 -25.80 -1.55 -16.75
N VAL A 109 -26.66 -2.44 -16.28
CA VAL A 109 -28.12 -2.35 -16.45
C VAL A 109 -28.73 -1.13 -15.77
N ASP A 110 -28.06 -0.59 -14.77
CA ASP A 110 -28.48 0.60 -14.01
C ASP A 110 -27.99 1.90 -14.67
N GLY A 111 -27.29 1.81 -15.81
CA GLY A 111 -26.76 2.95 -16.55
C GLY A 111 -25.45 3.52 -15.99
N GLN A 112 -24.88 2.92 -14.95
CA GLN A 112 -23.58 3.29 -14.39
C GLN A 112 -22.46 2.69 -15.24
N TYR A 113 -21.31 3.38 -15.28
CA TYR A 113 -20.11 2.82 -15.91
C TYR A 113 -19.51 1.71 -15.06
N GLU A 114 -19.12 0.64 -15.74
CA GLU A 114 -18.47 -0.52 -15.18
C GLU A 114 -17.13 -0.71 -15.88
N VAL A 115 -16.04 -0.79 -15.12
CA VAL A 115 -14.70 -1.01 -15.63
C VAL A 115 -14.11 -2.22 -14.94
N GLU A 116 -13.74 -3.22 -15.73
CA GLU A 116 -13.05 -4.42 -15.28
C GLU A 116 -11.56 -4.28 -15.57
N ILE A 117 -10.73 -4.41 -14.53
CA ILE A 117 -9.29 -4.32 -14.66
C ILE A 117 -8.61 -5.58 -14.15
N LYS A 118 -7.44 -5.88 -14.74
CA LYS A 118 -6.43 -6.75 -14.17
C LYS A 118 -5.31 -5.89 -13.62
N ALA A 119 -5.11 -5.89 -12.31
CA ALA A 119 -4.11 -5.08 -11.64
C ALA A 119 -3.07 -5.95 -10.94
N THR A 120 -1.79 -5.57 -11.05
CA THR A 120 -0.66 -6.18 -10.33
C THR A 120 -0.36 -5.32 -9.11
N ILE A 121 -0.67 -5.83 -7.93
CA ILE A 121 -0.61 -5.12 -6.65
C ILE A 121 0.55 -5.65 -5.81
N ALA A 122 1.33 -4.75 -5.22
CA ALA A 122 2.35 -5.09 -4.25
C ALA A 122 1.70 -5.53 -2.93
N LYS A 123 2.05 -6.72 -2.46
CA LYS A 123 1.69 -7.20 -1.13
C LYS A 123 2.80 -6.87 -0.16
N PHE A 124 2.49 -6.10 0.86
CA PHE A 124 3.42 -5.76 1.92
C PHE A 124 3.32 -6.79 3.04
N ASP A 125 4.32 -7.65 3.16
CA ASP A 125 4.45 -8.51 4.33
C ASP A 125 4.95 -7.67 5.51
N LEU A 126 4.03 -7.34 6.40
CA LEU A 126 4.40 -6.74 7.68
C LEU A 126 5.29 -7.72 8.45
N SER A 127 6.46 -7.27 8.88
CA SER A 127 7.31 -8.08 9.76
C SER A 127 6.53 -8.54 10.98
N GLN A 128 6.88 -9.70 11.56
CA GLN A 128 6.19 -10.21 12.75
C GLN A 128 6.21 -9.21 13.92
N SER A 129 7.21 -8.35 14.00
CA SER A 129 7.30 -7.27 14.98
C SER A 129 6.27 -6.16 14.74
N ALA A 130 5.94 -5.86 13.48
CA ALA A 130 4.91 -4.88 13.13
C ALA A 130 3.49 -5.41 13.36
N LYS A 131 3.30 -6.75 13.36
CA LYS A 131 2.01 -7.39 13.68
C LYS A 131 1.67 -7.39 15.19
N ARG A 132 2.63 -7.03 16.06
CA ARG A 132 2.40 -6.98 17.51
C ARG A 132 1.66 -5.70 17.86
N LYS A 133 0.42 -5.83 18.34
CA LYS A 133 -0.31 -4.72 18.96
C LYS A 133 0.40 -4.36 20.27
N ARG A 134 0.92 -3.15 20.36
CA ARG A 134 1.46 -2.62 21.60
C ARG A 134 0.32 -1.96 22.35
N ILE A 135 -0.09 -2.54 23.48
CA ILE A 135 -1.09 -1.96 24.38
C ILE A 135 -0.28 -1.31 25.51
N ALA A 136 -0.38 0.01 25.64
CA ALA A 136 0.13 0.72 26.80
C ALA A 136 -1.01 0.80 27.83
N ILE A 137 -0.84 0.15 28.97
CA ILE A 137 -1.74 0.29 30.11
C ILE A 137 -1.17 1.40 30.99
N LEU A 138 -1.84 2.54 31.04
CA LEU A 138 -1.48 3.60 31.97
C LEU A 138 -2.08 3.27 33.33
N PRO A 139 -1.27 3.33 34.42
CA PRO A 139 -1.80 3.13 35.76
C PRO A 139 -2.74 4.28 36.11
N PHE A 140 -3.97 3.95 36.51
CA PHE A 140 -4.91 4.93 37.07
C PHE A 140 -4.42 5.31 38.46
N ARG A 141 -4.15 6.60 38.67
CA ARG A 141 -3.89 7.14 40.00
C ARG A 141 -5.27 7.53 40.62
N GLN A 142 -5.73 6.78 41.58
CA GLN A 142 -6.86 7.22 42.39
C GLN A 142 -6.41 8.40 43.25
N THR A 143 -6.94 9.59 43.01
CA THR A 143 -6.83 10.71 43.91
C THR A 143 -7.96 10.57 44.94
N ILE A 144 -7.62 10.12 46.16
CA ILE A 144 -8.54 10.14 47.27
C ILE A 144 -8.55 11.60 47.76
N GLU A 145 -9.59 12.36 47.43
CA GLU A 145 -9.89 13.62 48.13
C GLU A 145 -10.38 13.27 49.53
N ASN A 146 -9.53 13.47 50.51
CA ASN A 146 -9.95 13.49 51.92
C ASN A 146 -10.78 14.78 52.11
N SER A 147 -12.11 14.69 52.01
CA SER A 147 -12.98 15.69 52.52
C SER A 147 -13.00 15.54 54.06
N SER A 148 -12.18 16.33 54.72
CA SER A 148 -12.29 16.54 56.16
C SER A 148 -13.50 17.41 56.43
N ILE A 149 -14.44 16.90 57.20
CA ILE A 149 -15.54 17.62 57.83
C ILE A 149 -15.00 18.25 59.08
#